data_7a840e6ec170fd3d6b12a4feeb1ee1e8
#
_entry.id   7a840e6ec170fd3d6b12a4feeb1ee1e8
#
_cell.length_a   1.000
_cell.length_b   1.000
_cell.length_c   1.000
_cell.angle_alpha   90.00
_cell.angle_beta   90.00
_cell.angle_gamma   90.00
#
_symmetry.space_group_name_H-M   'P 1'
#
loop_
_entity.id
_entity.type
_entity.pdbx_description
1 polymer ?
#
loop_
_entity_poly.entity_id
_entity_poly.type
_entity_poly.pdbx_seq_one_letter_code
_entity_poly.pdbx_strand_id
1 'polypeptide(L)'
;MIIADMLPPLPDLRWDYARQIGVRYAVTRLHPDLTGAPSPATFETLLRAKTQFRNAGFDLIGLEGEQFPMERIKRGLDGRDEDIESYKQIIRNMGALGLKFFSYSFMACFKAYRTSVTTPWRGGSMTSAFDADLIENVPAIEGAPASHEAMWDNFSYFLERIIPVAEEAGVRMALHPDDPPIPEIRGVPRLFGNADAFRRVLAMVPSPANALNFCQGNFVLFDEPLEDLIREFGGGGHIAFLHFRDVAGDRTRFTETCHDDGPTDMGRMLQLYDEVGFRGALRVDHVPAMSGENDGHGLGTRQSAGYAALGRLFAIGYVRGLLEGAGVPED
;
A
#
# COMPACT_ATOMS: atom_id res chain seq x y z
N MET A 1 -8.25 -1.31 -16.51
CA MET A 1 -7.73 -1.24 -15.11
C MET A 1 -8.89 -0.95 -14.17
N ILE A 2 -8.81 -1.39 -12.92
CA ILE A 2 -9.86 -1.18 -11.91
C ILE A 2 -9.42 -0.02 -10.99
N ILE A 3 -10.18 1.07 -10.93
CA ILE A 3 -9.94 2.09 -9.91
C ILE A 3 -10.58 1.63 -8.59
N ALA A 4 -9.76 1.39 -7.58
CA ALA A 4 -10.17 1.08 -6.21
C ALA A 4 -9.83 2.23 -5.26
N ASP A 5 -10.54 2.34 -4.16
CA ASP A 5 -10.18 3.29 -3.10
C ASP A 5 -9.96 2.59 -1.76
N MET A 6 -9.04 3.12 -0.97
CA MET A 6 -8.80 2.68 0.41
C MET A 6 -9.82 3.33 1.32
N LEU A 7 -10.89 2.62 1.64
CA LEU A 7 -11.95 3.10 2.50
C LEU A 7 -11.76 2.61 3.95
N PRO A 8 -12.12 3.42 4.95
CA PRO A 8 -12.11 2.98 6.34
C PRO A 8 -13.04 1.78 6.54
N PRO A 9 -12.79 0.91 7.54
CA PRO A 9 -13.59 -0.27 7.76
C PRO A 9 -15.02 0.03 8.22
N LEU A 10 -15.25 1.22 8.74
CA LEU A 10 -16.57 1.72 9.14
C LEU A 10 -16.97 2.89 8.25
N PRO A 11 -18.24 2.98 7.82
CA PRO A 11 -18.71 4.05 6.96
C PRO A 11 -18.51 5.43 7.58
N ASP A 12 -18.00 6.34 6.76
CA ASP A 12 -17.94 7.77 7.03
C ASP A 12 -18.10 8.57 5.72
N LEU A 13 -17.88 9.86 5.74
CA LEU A 13 -18.05 10.74 4.59
C LEU A 13 -17.18 10.35 3.38
N ARG A 14 -16.04 9.66 3.59
CA ARG A 14 -15.19 9.15 2.50
C ARG A 14 -15.90 8.10 1.65
N TRP A 15 -16.78 7.29 2.25
CA TRP A 15 -17.62 6.35 1.51
C TRP A 15 -18.61 7.06 0.58
N ASP A 16 -19.22 8.15 1.06
CA ASP A 16 -20.12 8.94 0.23
C ASP A 16 -19.38 9.60 -0.93
N TYR A 17 -18.23 10.19 -0.69
CA TYR A 17 -17.40 10.79 -1.72
C TYR A 17 -16.97 9.76 -2.78
N ALA A 18 -16.44 8.60 -2.35
CA ALA A 18 -16.03 7.56 -3.28
C ALA A 18 -17.20 7.10 -4.18
N ARG A 19 -18.39 6.91 -3.60
CA ARG A 19 -19.59 6.54 -4.34
C ARG A 19 -20.04 7.64 -5.30
N GLN A 20 -20.02 8.90 -4.86
CA GLN A 20 -20.48 10.04 -5.68
C GLN A 20 -19.58 10.28 -6.90
N ILE A 21 -18.30 9.98 -6.80
CA ILE A 21 -17.40 10.02 -7.96
C ILE A 21 -17.34 8.69 -8.73
N GLY A 22 -18.23 7.73 -8.41
CA GLY A 22 -18.39 6.50 -9.18
C GLY A 22 -17.35 5.41 -8.91
N VAL A 23 -16.61 5.44 -7.81
CA VAL A 23 -15.77 4.31 -7.38
C VAL A 23 -16.68 3.16 -6.96
N ARG A 24 -16.40 1.96 -7.50
CA ARG A 24 -17.16 0.74 -7.21
C ARG A 24 -16.36 -0.29 -6.43
N TYR A 25 -15.05 -0.19 -6.44
CA TYR A 25 -14.15 -1.17 -5.82
C TYR A 25 -13.44 -0.56 -4.63
N ALA A 26 -13.35 -1.34 -3.56
CA ALA A 26 -12.72 -0.91 -2.32
C ALA A 26 -11.65 -1.88 -1.83
N VAL A 27 -10.67 -1.34 -1.16
CA VAL A 27 -9.76 -2.06 -0.25
C VAL A 27 -9.92 -1.48 1.15
N THR A 28 -9.62 -2.27 2.19
CA THR A 28 -9.75 -1.79 3.56
C THR A 28 -8.78 -2.49 4.51
N ARG A 29 -8.66 -1.95 5.72
CA ARG A 29 -7.94 -2.56 6.82
C ARG A 29 -8.91 -2.88 7.97
N LEU A 30 -8.99 -4.15 8.35
CA LEU A 30 -9.92 -4.65 9.39
C LEU A 30 -9.21 -4.92 10.73
N HIS A 31 -8.18 -4.12 11.04
CA HIS A 31 -7.47 -4.26 12.31
C HIS A 31 -8.44 -4.06 13.48
N PRO A 32 -8.40 -4.90 14.54
CA PRO A 32 -9.30 -4.80 15.69
C PRO A 32 -9.35 -3.40 16.33
N ASP A 33 -8.21 -2.71 16.39
CA ASP A 33 -8.13 -1.35 16.94
C ASP A 33 -8.95 -0.31 16.14
N LEU A 34 -9.25 -0.61 14.87
CA LEU A 34 -10.06 0.27 14.01
C LEU A 34 -11.54 -0.11 14.02
N THR A 35 -11.83 -1.36 14.24
CA THR A 35 -13.18 -1.91 14.07
C THR A 35 -13.87 -2.18 15.39
N GLY A 36 -13.11 -2.38 16.48
CA GLY A 36 -13.61 -2.93 17.73
C GLY A 36 -14.12 -4.38 17.62
N ALA A 37 -13.92 -5.02 16.47
CA ALA A 37 -14.32 -6.40 16.20
C ALA A 37 -13.09 -7.34 16.26
N PRO A 38 -13.27 -8.67 16.35
CA PRO A 38 -12.19 -9.63 16.19
C PRO A 38 -11.47 -9.46 14.85
N SER A 39 -10.25 -9.98 14.75
CA SER A 39 -9.48 -9.92 13.49
C SER A 39 -10.22 -10.68 12.37
N PRO A 40 -9.94 -10.38 11.07
CA PRO A 40 -10.53 -11.09 9.93
C PRO A 40 -10.04 -12.55 9.79
N ALA A 41 -9.21 -13.05 10.71
CA ALA A 41 -9.00 -14.48 10.91
C ALA A 41 -10.31 -15.18 11.36
N THR A 42 -11.22 -14.46 12.01
CA THR A 42 -12.59 -14.89 12.22
C THR A 42 -13.39 -14.67 10.95
N PHE A 43 -13.92 -15.75 10.35
CA PHE A 43 -14.63 -15.71 9.05
C PHE A 43 -15.79 -14.72 9.05
N GLU A 44 -16.59 -14.71 10.11
CA GLU A 44 -17.75 -13.82 10.25
C GLU A 44 -17.35 -12.34 10.24
N THR A 45 -16.17 -11.98 10.76
CA THR A 45 -15.68 -10.62 10.73
C THR A 45 -15.46 -10.14 9.29
N LEU A 46 -14.78 -10.93 8.46
CA LEU A 46 -14.57 -10.60 7.06
C LEU A 46 -15.86 -10.65 6.24
N LEU A 47 -16.72 -11.63 6.51
CA LEU A 47 -18.03 -11.74 5.86
C LEU A 47 -18.92 -10.51 6.15
N ARG A 48 -18.96 -10.05 7.41
CA ARG A 48 -19.71 -8.85 7.80
C ARG A 48 -19.16 -7.62 7.12
N ALA A 49 -17.84 -7.44 7.09
CA ALA A 49 -17.20 -6.33 6.39
C ALA A 49 -17.55 -6.37 4.90
N LYS A 50 -17.34 -7.50 4.20
CA LYS A 50 -17.69 -7.61 2.78
C LYS A 50 -19.17 -7.32 2.52
N THR A 51 -20.06 -7.79 3.39
CA THR A 51 -21.49 -7.53 3.28
C THR A 51 -21.82 -6.05 3.46
N GLN A 52 -21.16 -5.38 4.41
CA GLN A 52 -21.33 -3.94 4.67
C GLN A 52 -20.91 -3.11 3.46
N PHE A 53 -19.74 -3.38 2.88
CA PHE A 53 -19.26 -2.73 1.66
C PHE A 53 -20.25 -2.94 0.50
N ARG A 54 -20.68 -4.17 0.26
CA ARG A 54 -21.66 -4.50 -0.78
C ARG A 54 -22.99 -3.75 -0.60
N ASN A 55 -23.51 -3.68 0.62
CA ASN A 55 -24.77 -2.98 0.91
C ASN A 55 -24.64 -1.45 0.69
N ALA A 56 -23.43 -0.91 0.77
CA ALA A 56 -23.10 0.48 0.47
C ALA A 56 -22.78 0.71 -1.04
N GLY A 57 -22.81 -0.33 -1.87
CA GLY A 57 -22.57 -0.23 -3.32
C GLY A 57 -21.11 -0.43 -3.73
N PHE A 58 -20.27 -0.98 -2.85
CA PHE A 58 -18.88 -1.29 -3.17
C PHE A 58 -18.62 -2.80 -3.24
N ASP A 59 -17.75 -3.24 -4.14
CA ASP A 59 -17.14 -4.56 -4.05
C ASP A 59 -15.81 -4.45 -3.28
N LEU A 60 -15.73 -5.12 -2.13
CA LEU A 60 -14.50 -5.24 -1.36
C LEU A 60 -13.62 -6.32 -2.03
N ILE A 61 -12.57 -5.89 -2.73
CA ILE A 61 -11.73 -6.75 -3.56
C ILE A 61 -10.40 -7.16 -2.92
N GLY A 62 -9.96 -6.48 -1.87
CA GLY A 62 -8.69 -6.78 -1.19
C GLY A 62 -8.62 -6.23 0.22
N LEU A 63 -7.63 -6.72 0.95
CA LEU A 63 -7.21 -6.13 2.23
C LEU A 63 -5.86 -5.44 2.06
N GLU A 64 -5.65 -4.36 2.81
CA GLU A 64 -4.40 -3.61 2.78
C GLU A 64 -3.89 -3.30 4.18
N GLY A 65 -2.58 -3.50 4.37
CA GLY A 65 -1.91 -3.27 5.64
C GLY A 65 -2.15 -4.37 6.68
N GLU A 66 -1.65 -4.15 7.87
CA GLU A 66 -1.76 -5.13 8.96
C GLU A 66 -3.20 -5.27 9.43
N GLN A 67 -3.65 -6.51 9.54
CA GLN A 67 -4.97 -6.86 10.04
C GLN A 67 -4.96 -7.23 11.54
N PHE A 68 -3.79 -7.35 12.13
CA PHE A 68 -3.45 -7.52 13.55
C PHE A 68 -1.98 -7.15 13.76
N PRO A 69 -1.47 -7.00 15.00
CA PRO A 69 -0.05 -6.70 15.25
C PRO A 69 0.87 -7.79 14.70
N MET A 70 1.81 -7.43 13.82
CA MET A 70 2.71 -8.38 13.13
C MET A 70 4.15 -8.37 13.67
N GLU A 71 4.40 -7.71 14.78
CA GLU A 71 5.77 -7.56 15.31
C GLU A 71 6.43 -8.89 15.68
N ARG A 72 5.66 -9.87 16.18
CA ARG A 72 6.22 -11.19 16.49
C ARG A 72 6.72 -11.89 15.23
N ILE A 73 6.00 -11.79 14.12
CA ILE A 73 6.41 -12.34 12.83
C ILE A 73 7.65 -11.62 12.32
N LYS A 74 7.60 -10.29 12.25
CA LYS A 74 8.66 -9.46 11.64
C LYS A 74 9.98 -9.53 12.38
N ARG A 75 9.92 -9.66 13.70
CA ARG A 75 11.10 -9.68 14.57
C ARG A 75 11.52 -11.10 15.00
N GLY A 76 10.80 -12.13 14.56
CA GLY A 76 11.09 -13.52 14.92
C GLY A 76 10.91 -13.83 16.40
N LEU A 77 9.94 -13.18 17.06
CA LEU A 77 9.71 -13.34 18.50
C LEU A 77 8.84 -14.58 18.80
N ASP A 78 8.85 -14.97 20.06
CA ASP A 78 7.99 -16.06 20.56
C ASP A 78 6.52 -15.79 20.24
N GLY A 79 5.80 -16.82 19.80
CA GLY A 79 4.41 -16.71 19.34
C GLY A 79 4.24 -16.30 17.87
N ARG A 80 5.34 -16.19 17.09
CA ARG A 80 5.24 -15.88 15.66
C ARG A 80 4.46 -16.93 14.86
N ASP A 81 4.52 -18.21 15.28
CA ASP A 81 3.86 -19.30 14.56
C ASP A 81 2.35 -19.22 14.70
N GLU A 82 1.83 -18.87 15.88
CA GLU A 82 0.41 -18.62 16.10
C GLU A 82 -0.08 -17.42 15.28
N ASP A 83 0.74 -16.37 15.17
CA ASP A 83 0.43 -15.21 14.33
C ASP A 83 0.43 -15.58 12.84
N ILE A 84 1.36 -16.43 12.39
CA ILE A 84 1.40 -16.93 11.00
C ILE A 84 0.16 -17.79 10.73
N GLU A 85 -0.27 -18.65 11.63
CA GLU A 85 -1.52 -19.42 11.45
C GLU A 85 -2.76 -18.51 11.38
N SER A 86 -2.80 -17.47 12.20
CA SER A 86 -3.84 -16.44 12.10
C SER A 86 -3.80 -15.72 10.74
N TYR A 87 -2.62 -15.41 10.22
CA TYR A 87 -2.44 -14.81 8.91
C TYR A 87 -2.91 -15.73 7.77
N LYS A 88 -2.57 -17.01 7.83
CA LYS A 88 -3.05 -18.03 6.89
C LYS A 88 -4.57 -18.15 6.92
N GLN A 89 -5.17 -18.06 8.11
CA GLN A 89 -6.63 -18.12 8.23
C GLN A 89 -7.30 -16.90 7.57
N ILE A 90 -6.70 -15.71 7.67
CA ILE A 90 -7.17 -14.52 6.93
C ILE A 90 -7.14 -14.80 5.42
N ILE A 91 -6.03 -15.33 4.91
CA ILE A 91 -5.89 -15.65 3.49
C ILE A 91 -6.96 -16.65 3.02
N ARG A 92 -7.20 -17.72 3.78
CA ARG A 92 -8.27 -18.70 3.48
C ARG A 92 -9.65 -18.05 3.47
N ASN A 93 -9.93 -17.20 4.44
CA ASN A 93 -11.21 -16.48 4.53
C ASN A 93 -11.37 -15.52 3.33
N MET A 94 -10.29 -14.84 2.92
CA MET A 94 -10.29 -13.99 1.72
C MET A 94 -10.64 -14.78 0.46
N GLY A 95 -9.97 -15.91 0.25
CA GLY A 95 -10.25 -16.79 -0.89
C GLY A 95 -11.70 -17.29 -0.89
N ALA A 96 -12.20 -17.78 0.25
CA ALA A 96 -13.58 -18.25 0.39
C ALA A 96 -14.62 -17.14 0.10
N LEU A 97 -14.28 -15.89 0.36
CA LEU A 97 -15.14 -14.74 0.10
C LEU A 97 -14.84 -14.03 -1.25
N GLY A 98 -13.88 -14.54 -2.02
CA GLY A 98 -13.57 -14.04 -3.36
C GLY A 98 -12.80 -12.72 -3.38
N LEU A 99 -12.10 -12.33 -2.29
CA LEU A 99 -11.15 -11.22 -2.31
C LEU A 99 -9.90 -11.66 -3.10
N LYS A 100 -9.31 -10.74 -3.85
CA LYS A 100 -8.34 -11.05 -4.90
C LYS A 100 -6.88 -10.91 -4.45
N PHE A 101 -6.59 -9.98 -3.53
CA PHE A 101 -5.23 -9.71 -3.08
C PHE A 101 -5.18 -9.21 -1.65
N PHE A 102 -4.03 -9.44 -1.03
CA PHE A 102 -3.68 -8.91 0.28
C PHE A 102 -2.41 -8.08 0.16
N SER A 103 -2.54 -6.77 0.23
CA SER A 103 -1.39 -5.85 0.26
C SER A 103 -0.79 -5.79 1.65
N TYR A 104 0.49 -6.11 1.77
CA TYR A 104 1.20 -6.17 3.05
C TYR A 104 2.59 -5.54 2.94
N SER A 105 3.13 -5.12 4.09
CA SER A 105 4.51 -4.65 4.24
C SER A 105 5.21 -5.42 5.35
N PHE A 106 6.55 -5.50 5.28
CA PHE A 106 7.35 -6.19 6.31
C PHE A 106 8.23 -5.23 7.10
N MET A 107 7.81 -3.99 7.24
CA MET A 107 8.47 -2.95 8.04
C MET A 107 8.28 -3.25 9.54
N ALA A 108 9.35 -3.61 10.23
CA ALA A 108 9.35 -3.83 11.68
C ALA A 108 9.37 -2.51 12.46
N CYS A 109 8.89 -2.52 13.68
CA CYS A 109 8.88 -1.44 14.67
C CYS A 109 8.02 -0.22 14.29
N PHE A 110 7.95 0.17 13.04
CA PHE A 110 7.13 1.26 12.50
C PHE A 110 6.92 1.09 10.99
N LYS A 111 5.89 1.73 10.47
CA LYS A 111 5.50 1.66 9.04
C LYS A 111 6.25 2.71 8.22
N ALA A 112 5.58 3.32 7.26
CA ALA A 112 6.12 4.46 6.52
C ALA A 112 6.60 5.55 7.47
N TYR A 113 7.77 6.13 7.17
CA TYR A 113 8.38 7.16 8.00
C TYR A 113 8.45 8.49 7.22
N ARG A 114 7.97 9.55 7.85
CA ARG A 114 8.04 10.92 7.31
C ARG A 114 8.62 11.86 8.36
N THR A 115 9.47 12.77 7.93
CA THR A 115 10.03 13.82 8.80
C THR A 115 9.14 15.04 8.89
N SER A 116 8.21 15.20 7.93
CA SER A 116 7.17 16.23 7.93
C SER A 116 5.85 15.67 7.37
N VAL A 117 4.73 16.11 7.92
CA VAL A 117 3.37 15.87 7.40
C VAL A 117 2.63 17.18 7.14
N THR A 118 3.34 18.29 7.20
CA THR A 118 2.80 19.64 7.03
C THR A 118 3.69 20.48 6.09
N THR A 119 4.35 19.84 5.15
CA THR A 119 5.18 20.51 4.14
C THR A 119 4.28 21.29 3.20
N PRO A 120 4.45 22.62 3.06
CA PRO A 120 3.65 23.40 2.13
C PRO A 120 3.84 22.96 0.68
N TRP A 121 2.76 22.87 -0.06
CA TRP A 121 2.75 22.54 -1.49
C TRP A 121 1.86 23.54 -2.26
N ARG A 122 1.57 23.23 -3.52
CA ARG A 122 0.81 24.09 -4.43
C ARG A 122 -0.46 24.67 -3.78
N GLY A 123 -0.65 25.99 -3.91
CA GLY A 123 -1.84 26.69 -3.45
C GLY A 123 -2.06 26.72 -1.93
N GLY A 124 -1.05 26.35 -1.13
CA GLY A 124 -1.16 26.26 0.32
C GLY A 124 -1.72 24.92 0.82
N SER A 125 -1.85 23.90 -0.06
CA SER A 125 -2.07 22.53 0.37
C SER A 125 -0.87 22.03 1.17
N MET A 126 -1.08 20.99 1.98
CA MET A 126 -0.01 20.41 2.79
C MET A 126 0.25 18.98 2.35
N THR A 127 1.52 18.60 2.25
CA THR A 127 1.94 17.25 1.92
C THR A 127 2.93 16.71 2.94
N SER A 128 3.31 15.45 2.77
CA SER A 128 4.35 14.83 3.59
C SER A 128 5.70 14.83 2.88
N ALA A 129 6.77 14.84 3.66
CA ALA A 129 8.13 14.81 3.16
C ALA A 129 9.03 13.96 4.05
N PHE A 130 10.11 13.47 3.46
CA PHE A 130 11.18 12.77 4.15
C PHE A 130 12.51 13.49 3.89
N ASP A 131 13.32 13.61 4.94
CA ASP A 131 14.69 14.12 4.87
C ASP A 131 15.56 13.31 5.85
N ALA A 132 16.50 12.55 5.30
CA ALA A 132 17.37 11.66 6.07
C ALA A 132 18.27 12.43 7.04
N ASP A 133 18.71 13.65 6.70
CA ASP A 133 19.58 14.47 7.54
C ASP A 133 18.91 14.82 8.87
N LEU A 134 17.56 14.93 8.87
CA LEU A 134 16.81 15.26 10.08
C LEU A 134 16.70 14.11 11.08
N ILE A 135 17.06 12.90 10.67
CA ILE A 135 16.99 11.71 11.53
C ILE A 135 18.37 11.10 11.85
N GLU A 136 19.44 11.64 11.32
CA GLU A 136 20.79 11.12 11.50
C GLU A 136 21.16 10.93 12.98
N ASN A 137 20.76 11.87 13.83
CA ASN A 137 21.07 11.87 15.26
C ASN A 137 19.88 11.42 16.14
N VAL A 138 18.81 10.88 15.54
CA VAL A 138 17.68 10.36 16.31
C VAL A 138 18.04 8.98 16.88
N PRO A 139 17.85 8.74 18.19
CA PRO A 139 18.21 7.47 18.80
C PRO A 139 17.62 6.25 18.10
N ALA A 140 18.39 5.16 18.05
CA ALA A 140 17.91 3.88 17.57
C ALA A 140 16.71 3.39 18.38
N ILE A 141 15.87 2.59 17.75
CA ILE A 141 14.69 2.00 18.40
C ILE A 141 15.12 0.78 19.21
N GLU A 142 14.75 0.76 20.48
CA GLU A 142 15.00 -0.39 21.34
C GLU A 142 14.26 -1.63 20.82
N GLY A 143 14.96 -2.77 20.82
CA GLY A 143 14.41 -4.03 20.34
C GLY A 143 14.25 -4.11 18.82
N ALA A 144 14.91 -3.26 18.05
CA ALA A 144 15.02 -3.43 16.59
C ALA A 144 15.62 -4.81 16.24
N PRO A 145 15.29 -5.37 15.05
CA PRO A 145 15.97 -6.57 14.55
C PRO A 145 17.48 -6.38 14.48
N ALA A 146 18.24 -7.43 14.78
CA ALA A 146 19.69 -7.33 14.97
C ALA A 146 20.47 -6.98 13.68
N SER A 147 19.94 -7.36 12.50
CA SER A 147 20.60 -7.13 11.20
C SER A 147 19.63 -7.31 10.02
N HIS A 148 20.07 -6.92 8.83
CA HIS A 148 19.39 -7.24 7.57
C HIS A 148 19.23 -8.74 7.38
N GLU A 149 20.23 -9.55 7.73
CA GLU A 149 20.17 -11.02 7.62
C GLU A 149 19.06 -11.58 8.50
N ALA A 150 18.99 -11.17 9.76
CA ALA A 150 17.92 -11.59 10.67
C ALA A 150 16.53 -11.20 10.15
N MET A 151 16.41 -10.03 9.53
CA MET A 151 15.16 -9.60 8.89
C MET A 151 14.83 -10.45 7.66
N TRP A 152 15.81 -10.79 6.82
CA TRP A 152 15.61 -11.68 5.68
C TRP A 152 15.22 -13.09 6.11
N ASP A 153 15.81 -13.63 7.17
CA ASP A 153 15.46 -14.94 7.74
C ASP A 153 14.01 -14.95 8.23
N ASN A 154 13.60 -13.90 8.95
CA ASN A 154 12.23 -13.77 9.41
C ASN A 154 11.23 -13.62 8.24
N PHE A 155 11.60 -12.87 7.21
CA PHE A 155 10.79 -12.70 6.02
C PHE A 155 10.65 -14.01 5.22
N SER A 156 11.77 -14.71 4.98
CA SER A 156 11.77 -16.02 4.31
C SER A 156 10.89 -17.02 5.05
N TYR A 157 11.09 -17.12 6.37
CA TYR A 157 10.28 -17.98 7.23
C TYR A 157 8.78 -17.71 7.11
N PHE A 158 8.39 -16.45 7.06
CA PHE A 158 7.01 -16.02 6.85
C PHE A 158 6.52 -16.34 5.44
N LEU A 159 7.27 -15.92 4.41
CA LEU A 159 6.89 -16.04 3.01
C LEU A 159 6.65 -17.50 2.60
N GLU A 160 7.57 -18.42 2.95
CA GLU A 160 7.48 -19.84 2.66
C GLU A 160 6.22 -20.50 3.24
N ARG A 161 5.69 -19.93 4.33
CA ARG A 161 4.51 -20.47 5.00
C ARG A 161 3.20 -19.92 4.49
N ILE A 162 3.19 -18.69 3.98
CA ILE A 162 1.95 -18.04 3.55
C ILE A 162 1.67 -18.23 2.05
N ILE A 163 2.71 -18.26 1.20
CA ILE A 163 2.51 -18.30 -0.26
C ILE A 163 1.79 -19.57 -0.72
N PRO A 164 2.10 -20.79 -0.23
CA PRO A 164 1.32 -21.97 -0.63
C PRO A 164 -0.17 -21.86 -0.27
N VAL A 165 -0.48 -21.30 0.89
CA VAL A 165 -1.88 -21.09 1.33
C VAL A 165 -2.57 -20.02 0.47
N ALA A 166 -1.85 -18.99 0.07
CA ALA A 166 -2.37 -17.94 -0.80
C ALA A 166 -2.67 -18.48 -2.21
N GLU A 167 -1.79 -19.33 -2.75
CA GLU A 167 -1.98 -20.00 -4.03
C GLU A 167 -3.23 -20.89 -4.02
N GLU A 168 -3.37 -21.75 -3.00
CA GLU A 168 -4.56 -22.60 -2.83
C GLU A 168 -5.85 -21.76 -2.70
N ALA A 169 -5.79 -20.62 -2.01
CA ALA A 169 -6.93 -19.74 -1.81
C ALA A 169 -7.23 -18.83 -3.02
N GLY A 170 -6.36 -18.77 -4.01
CA GLY A 170 -6.48 -17.88 -5.17
C GLY A 170 -6.32 -16.38 -4.79
N VAL A 171 -5.54 -16.10 -3.75
CA VAL A 171 -5.26 -14.74 -3.25
C VAL A 171 -3.83 -14.35 -3.58
N ARG A 172 -3.62 -13.18 -4.18
CA ARG A 172 -2.28 -12.67 -4.45
C ARG A 172 -1.74 -11.89 -3.26
N MET A 173 -0.55 -12.25 -2.80
CA MET A 173 0.16 -11.57 -1.71
C MET A 173 0.98 -10.41 -2.28
N ALA A 174 0.48 -9.21 -2.14
CA ALA A 174 1.03 -7.99 -2.75
C ALA A 174 2.00 -7.29 -1.79
N LEU A 175 3.30 -7.58 -1.89
CA LEU A 175 4.34 -6.98 -1.06
C LEU A 175 4.58 -5.52 -1.44
N HIS A 176 4.43 -4.63 -0.46
CA HIS A 176 4.73 -3.20 -0.59
C HIS A 176 6.22 -2.91 -0.29
N PRO A 177 6.88 -2.01 -1.04
CA PRO A 177 8.23 -1.57 -0.75
C PRO A 177 8.35 -0.89 0.62
N ASP A 178 9.58 -0.81 1.14
CA ASP A 178 9.85 0.02 2.31
C ASP A 178 9.67 1.50 1.96
N ASP A 179 9.16 2.27 2.89
CA ASP A 179 8.85 3.68 2.69
C ASP A 179 9.34 4.52 3.88
N PRO A 180 10.40 5.33 3.69
CA PRO A 180 11.22 5.52 2.49
C PRO A 180 12.08 4.29 2.15
N PRO A 181 12.53 4.18 0.87
CA PRO A 181 13.31 3.04 0.40
C PRO A 181 14.81 3.20 0.70
N ILE A 182 15.16 3.39 1.98
CA ILE A 182 16.55 3.47 2.46
C ILE A 182 16.89 2.23 3.28
N PRO A 183 18.19 1.88 3.41
CA PRO A 183 18.59 0.61 4.01
C PRO A 183 18.23 0.46 5.49
N GLU A 184 18.18 1.55 6.21
CA GLU A 184 17.97 1.55 7.65
C GLU A 184 17.32 2.85 8.12
N ILE A 185 16.44 2.76 9.12
CA ILE A 185 15.87 3.92 9.81
C ILE A 185 15.95 3.69 11.32
N ARG A 186 16.70 4.53 12.02
CA ARG A 186 16.85 4.49 13.47
C ARG A 186 17.24 3.10 14.00
N GLY A 187 18.21 2.45 13.34
CA GLY A 187 18.69 1.11 13.70
C GLY A 187 17.77 -0.03 13.26
N VAL A 188 16.67 0.25 12.56
CA VAL A 188 15.76 -0.78 12.03
C VAL A 188 16.09 -1.08 10.59
N PRO A 189 16.55 -2.30 10.25
CA PRO A 189 16.82 -2.70 8.87
C PRO A 189 15.58 -2.62 7.98
N ARG A 190 15.77 -2.21 6.73
CA ARG A 190 14.77 -2.14 5.66
C ARG A 190 15.21 -3.02 4.51
N LEU A 191 14.35 -3.90 4.03
CA LEU A 191 14.70 -4.94 3.05
C LEU A 191 14.36 -4.55 1.61
N PHE A 192 13.24 -3.84 1.42
CA PHE A 192 12.58 -3.67 0.12
C PHE A 192 12.75 -2.25 -0.43
N GLY A 193 14.01 -1.76 -0.42
CA GLY A 193 14.39 -0.43 -0.89
C GLY A 193 15.04 -0.39 -2.28
N ASN A 194 15.03 -1.48 -3.04
CA ASN A 194 15.56 -1.57 -4.41
C ASN A 194 14.94 -2.73 -5.19
N ALA A 195 15.11 -2.76 -6.50
CA ALA A 195 14.51 -3.77 -7.37
C ALA A 195 15.06 -5.19 -7.14
N ASP A 196 16.35 -5.33 -6.81
CA ASP A 196 16.97 -6.64 -6.57
C ASP A 196 16.33 -7.35 -5.37
N ALA A 197 15.90 -6.60 -4.36
CA ALA A 197 15.16 -7.18 -3.24
C ALA A 197 13.84 -7.84 -3.71
N PHE A 198 13.13 -7.23 -4.64
CA PHE A 198 11.90 -7.80 -5.20
C PHE A 198 12.18 -8.99 -6.12
N ARG A 199 13.24 -8.93 -6.95
CA ARG A 199 13.71 -10.09 -7.72
C ARG A 199 14.02 -11.27 -6.80
N ARG A 200 14.71 -11.02 -5.69
CA ARG A 200 15.00 -12.03 -4.65
C ARG A 200 13.71 -12.61 -4.05
N VAL A 201 12.74 -11.79 -3.70
CA VAL A 201 11.44 -12.24 -3.13
C VAL A 201 10.70 -13.15 -4.09
N LEU A 202 10.61 -12.75 -5.36
CA LEU A 202 9.93 -13.55 -6.40
C LEU A 202 10.64 -14.89 -6.65
N ALA A 203 11.97 -14.91 -6.61
CA ALA A 203 12.77 -16.12 -6.76
C ALA A 203 12.75 -17.02 -5.51
N MET A 204 12.52 -16.47 -4.33
CA MET A 204 12.53 -17.21 -3.05
C MET A 204 11.38 -18.22 -2.96
N VAL A 205 10.19 -17.85 -3.39
CA VAL A 205 9.02 -18.76 -3.51
C VAL A 205 8.32 -18.47 -4.84
N PRO A 206 8.74 -19.13 -5.93
CA PRO A 206 8.13 -18.94 -7.25
C PRO A 206 6.66 -19.40 -7.25
N SER A 207 5.74 -18.44 -7.35
CA SER A 207 4.30 -18.69 -7.37
C SER A 207 3.58 -17.45 -7.93
N PRO A 208 2.48 -17.61 -8.68
CA PRO A 208 1.65 -16.47 -9.10
C PRO A 208 1.00 -15.75 -7.92
N ALA A 209 0.91 -16.39 -6.74
CA ALA A 209 0.43 -15.78 -5.51
C ALA A 209 1.47 -14.86 -4.84
N ASN A 210 2.77 -15.07 -5.10
CA ASN A 210 3.85 -14.19 -4.64
C ASN A 210 3.97 -13.01 -5.60
N ALA A 211 3.53 -11.85 -5.18
CA ALA A 211 3.34 -10.71 -6.06
C ALA A 211 3.66 -9.38 -5.35
N LEU A 212 3.56 -8.29 -6.10
CA LEU A 212 3.95 -6.97 -5.65
C LEU A 212 2.72 -6.06 -5.51
N ASN A 213 2.72 -5.24 -4.46
CA ASN A 213 2.09 -3.95 -4.49
C ASN A 213 3.10 -2.97 -5.07
N PHE A 214 2.96 -2.64 -6.34
CA PHE A 214 3.86 -1.74 -7.03
C PHE A 214 3.52 -0.30 -6.63
N CYS A 215 4.18 0.19 -5.57
CA CYS A 215 4.01 1.57 -5.13
C CYS A 215 4.91 2.49 -5.99
N GLN A 216 4.35 3.07 -7.04
CA GLN A 216 5.09 3.86 -8.03
C GLN A 216 5.97 4.94 -7.39
N GLY A 217 5.45 5.68 -6.38
CA GLY A 217 6.21 6.71 -5.69
C GLY A 217 7.40 6.19 -4.86
N ASN A 218 7.48 4.88 -4.56
CA ASN A 218 8.69 4.28 -4.00
C ASN A 218 9.60 3.74 -5.10
N PHE A 219 9.04 3.10 -6.13
CA PHE A 219 9.82 2.56 -7.24
C PHE A 219 10.54 3.65 -8.05
N VAL A 220 9.96 4.86 -8.16
CA VAL A 220 10.61 6.00 -8.84
C VAL A 220 11.86 6.48 -8.09
N LEU A 221 11.99 6.16 -6.80
CA LEU A 221 13.17 6.48 -5.97
C LEU A 221 14.26 5.39 -6.03
N PHE A 222 14.06 4.31 -6.78
CA PHE A 222 15.09 3.29 -6.99
C PHE A 222 16.12 3.78 -8.00
N ASP A 223 17.26 3.10 -8.09
CA ASP A 223 18.35 3.50 -8.99
C ASP A 223 18.04 3.21 -10.47
N GLU A 224 17.12 2.27 -10.71
CA GLU A 224 16.74 1.83 -12.05
C GLU A 224 15.59 2.69 -12.60
N PRO A 225 15.54 2.94 -13.94
CA PRO A 225 14.45 3.69 -14.55
C PRO A 225 13.08 3.07 -14.27
N LEU A 226 12.12 3.88 -13.85
CA LEU A 226 10.76 3.45 -13.51
C LEU A 226 10.09 2.66 -14.65
N GLU A 227 10.25 3.12 -15.91
CA GLU A 227 9.68 2.43 -17.07
C GLU A 227 10.20 1.01 -17.23
N ASP A 228 11.51 0.79 -16.98
CA ASP A 228 12.10 -0.54 -17.08
C ASP A 228 11.57 -1.46 -16.00
N LEU A 229 11.39 -0.96 -14.78
CA LEU A 229 10.79 -1.70 -13.66
C LEU A 229 9.32 -2.05 -13.93
N ILE A 230 8.56 -1.15 -14.55
CA ILE A 230 7.17 -1.44 -14.96
C ILE A 230 7.16 -2.54 -16.03
N ARG A 231 8.05 -2.48 -17.04
CA ARG A 231 8.16 -3.53 -18.08
C ARG A 231 8.54 -4.86 -17.48
N GLU A 232 9.50 -4.90 -16.58
CA GLU A 232 9.96 -6.12 -15.92
C GLU A 232 8.87 -6.75 -15.07
N PHE A 233 8.41 -6.03 -14.04
CA PHE A 233 7.47 -6.62 -13.07
C PHE A 233 6.04 -6.69 -13.61
N GLY A 234 5.62 -5.74 -14.44
CA GLY A 234 4.33 -5.77 -15.10
C GLY A 234 4.26 -6.81 -16.20
N GLY A 235 5.26 -6.85 -17.11
CA GLY A 235 5.35 -7.84 -18.17
C GLY A 235 5.51 -9.27 -17.66
N GLY A 236 6.13 -9.44 -16.50
CA GLY A 236 6.18 -10.72 -15.78
C GLY A 236 4.88 -11.10 -15.07
N GLY A 237 3.86 -10.24 -15.06
CA GLY A 237 2.60 -10.48 -14.36
C GLY A 237 2.72 -10.42 -12.83
N HIS A 238 3.78 -9.83 -12.31
CA HIS A 238 4.05 -9.81 -10.86
C HIS A 238 3.30 -8.73 -10.09
N ILE A 239 2.73 -7.71 -10.75
CA ILE A 239 1.97 -6.65 -10.09
C ILE A 239 0.56 -7.17 -9.76
N ALA A 240 0.23 -7.27 -8.48
CA ALA A 240 -1.10 -7.64 -8.00
C ALA A 240 -1.95 -6.41 -7.68
N PHE A 241 -1.30 -5.35 -7.22
CA PHE A 241 -1.92 -4.09 -6.82
C PHE A 241 -0.99 -2.92 -7.16
N LEU A 242 -1.55 -1.82 -7.60
CA LEU A 242 -0.80 -0.61 -7.98
C LEU A 242 -1.17 0.55 -7.05
N HIS A 243 -0.18 1.07 -6.32
CA HIS A 243 -0.28 2.38 -5.68
C HIS A 243 0.23 3.44 -6.66
N PHE A 244 -0.69 4.23 -7.18
CA PHE A 244 -0.39 5.24 -8.18
C PHE A 244 -0.23 6.61 -7.51
N ARG A 245 0.99 7.07 -7.36
CA ARG A 245 1.39 8.35 -6.79
C ARG A 245 2.75 8.76 -7.30
N ASP A 246 3.13 10.02 -7.05
CA ASP A 246 4.44 10.54 -7.42
C ASP A 246 5.11 11.29 -6.27
N VAL A 247 6.43 11.43 -6.35
CA VAL A 247 7.26 12.17 -5.40
C VAL A 247 8.31 12.97 -6.14
N ALA A 248 8.74 14.10 -5.57
CA ALA A 248 9.84 14.92 -6.09
C ALA A 248 11.04 14.81 -5.15
N GLY A 249 12.21 14.47 -5.70
CA GLY A 249 13.46 14.31 -4.95
C GLY A 249 14.13 12.96 -5.18
N ASP A 250 14.83 12.45 -4.18
CA ASP A 250 15.54 11.17 -4.18
C ASP A 250 15.23 10.37 -2.92
N ARG A 251 15.78 9.15 -2.80
CA ARG A 251 15.51 8.24 -1.67
C ARG A 251 15.88 8.82 -0.30
N THR A 252 16.81 9.78 -0.25
CA THR A 252 17.27 10.40 1.00
C THR A 252 16.51 11.67 1.33
N ARG A 253 15.95 12.34 0.32
CA ARG A 253 15.16 13.57 0.49
C ARG A 253 14.11 13.70 -0.60
N PHE A 254 12.84 13.54 -0.22
CA PHE A 254 11.73 13.71 -1.15
C PHE A 254 10.51 14.35 -0.50
N THR A 255 9.67 14.88 -1.36
CA THR A 255 8.35 15.45 -1.02
C THR A 255 7.28 14.75 -1.86
N GLU A 256 6.19 14.34 -1.23
CA GLU A 256 5.00 13.83 -1.93
C GLU A 256 4.39 14.95 -2.77
N THR A 257 3.88 14.62 -3.95
CA THR A 257 3.31 15.62 -4.88
C THR A 257 1.81 15.44 -5.05
N CYS A 258 1.15 16.43 -5.67
CA CYS A 258 -0.13 16.15 -6.32
C CYS A 258 0.12 15.21 -7.51
N HIS A 259 -0.87 14.42 -7.89
CA HIS A 259 -0.76 13.47 -9.00
C HIS A 259 -0.49 14.15 -10.38
N ASP A 260 -0.84 15.42 -10.50
CA ASP A 260 -0.68 16.25 -11.70
C ASP A 260 0.51 17.23 -11.65
N ASP A 261 1.31 17.18 -10.57
CA ASP A 261 2.33 18.21 -10.27
C ASP A 261 3.66 17.61 -9.77
N GLY A 262 3.92 16.38 -10.15
CA GLY A 262 5.17 15.67 -9.89
C GLY A 262 6.07 15.61 -11.15
N PRO A 263 7.30 15.11 -10.99
CA PRO A 263 8.25 15.00 -12.11
C PRO A 263 7.94 13.85 -13.08
N THR A 264 7.13 12.87 -12.67
CA THR A 264 6.79 11.69 -13.49
C THR A 264 5.68 12.01 -14.48
N ASP A 265 5.85 11.61 -15.74
CA ASP A 265 4.75 11.63 -16.72
C ASP A 265 3.73 10.54 -16.37
N MET A 266 2.74 10.92 -15.55
CA MET A 266 1.71 10.00 -15.06
C MET A 266 0.86 9.41 -16.18
N GLY A 267 0.61 10.18 -17.25
CA GLY A 267 -0.10 9.71 -18.44
C GLY A 267 0.67 8.61 -19.16
N ARG A 268 1.97 8.81 -19.37
CA ARG A 268 2.86 7.80 -19.94
C ARG A 268 2.93 6.54 -19.08
N MET A 269 2.97 6.68 -17.75
CA MET A 269 3.00 5.51 -16.86
C MET A 269 1.71 4.68 -16.98
N LEU A 270 0.53 5.30 -17.05
CA LEU A 270 -0.73 4.56 -17.26
C LEU A 270 -0.75 3.81 -18.60
N GLN A 271 -0.26 4.43 -19.68
CA GLN A 271 -0.11 3.75 -20.96
C GLN A 271 0.81 2.55 -20.85
N LEU A 272 1.93 2.70 -20.14
CA LEU A 272 2.90 1.62 -19.97
C LEU A 272 2.34 0.45 -19.15
N TYR A 273 1.59 0.72 -18.06
CA TYR A 273 0.88 -0.34 -17.33
C TYR A 273 -0.12 -1.07 -18.23
N ASP A 274 -0.78 -0.36 -19.14
CA ASP A 274 -1.68 -0.99 -20.13
C ASP A 274 -0.90 -1.81 -21.17
N GLU A 275 0.21 -1.28 -21.71
CA GLU A 275 1.09 -1.95 -22.67
C GLU A 275 1.63 -3.28 -22.11
N VAL A 276 2.00 -3.34 -20.83
CA VAL A 276 2.46 -4.59 -20.18
C VAL A 276 1.32 -5.53 -19.74
N GLY A 277 0.08 -5.17 -20.07
CA GLY A 277 -1.09 -6.01 -19.81
C GLY A 277 -1.62 -5.95 -18.37
N PHE A 278 -1.25 -4.94 -17.56
CA PHE A 278 -1.82 -4.81 -16.22
C PHE A 278 -3.31 -4.48 -16.29
N ARG A 279 -4.15 -5.31 -15.68
CA ARG A 279 -5.62 -5.17 -15.60
C ARG A 279 -6.12 -5.21 -14.15
N GLY A 280 -5.20 -5.14 -13.20
CA GLY A 280 -5.49 -5.21 -11.78
C GLY A 280 -6.04 -3.92 -11.20
N ALA A 281 -6.16 -3.92 -9.88
CA ALA A 281 -6.60 -2.76 -9.13
C ALA A 281 -5.48 -1.70 -9.01
N LEU A 282 -5.84 -0.46 -9.29
CA LEU A 282 -5.07 0.75 -9.07
C LEU A 282 -5.79 1.59 -8.03
N ARG A 283 -5.06 2.09 -7.04
CA ARG A 283 -5.56 3.15 -6.19
C ARG A 283 -4.64 4.36 -6.19
N VAL A 284 -5.21 5.54 -6.12
CA VAL A 284 -4.47 6.74 -5.77
C VAL A 284 -3.95 6.56 -4.34
N ASP A 285 -2.64 6.72 -4.17
CA ASP A 285 -2.01 6.63 -2.86
C ASP A 285 -1.81 8.05 -2.30
N HIS A 286 -0.79 8.31 -1.53
CA HIS A 286 -0.65 9.57 -0.81
C HIS A 286 -1.02 10.81 -1.64
N VAL A 287 -1.84 11.66 -1.03
CA VAL A 287 -2.34 12.90 -1.62
C VAL A 287 -2.12 14.08 -0.67
N PRO A 288 -1.93 15.30 -1.17
CA PRO A 288 -1.91 16.48 -0.32
C PRO A 288 -3.25 16.70 0.41
N ALA A 289 -3.19 17.21 1.62
CA ALA A 289 -4.36 17.70 2.34
C ALA A 289 -4.67 19.13 1.88
N MET A 290 -5.90 19.34 1.46
CA MET A 290 -6.38 20.65 1.00
C MET A 290 -6.87 21.52 2.18
N SER A 291 -7.14 22.79 1.91
CA SER A 291 -7.68 23.72 2.92
C SER A 291 -8.98 23.17 3.52
N GLY A 292 -9.12 23.29 4.84
CA GLY A 292 -10.27 22.77 5.59
C GLY A 292 -10.12 21.31 6.06
N GLU A 293 -9.12 20.58 5.60
CA GLU A 293 -8.89 19.18 6.01
C GLU A 293 -7.94 19.08 7.22
N ASN A 294 -6.97 19.99 7.35
CA ASN A 294 -5.95 19.95 8.42
C ASN A 294 -6.37 20.63 9.72
N ASP A 295 -7.36 21.51 9.67
CA ASP A 295 -7.80 22.31 10.81
C ASP A 295 -8.98 21.70 11.58
N GLY A 296 -9.49 20.56 11.13
CA GLY A 296 -10.64 19.87 11.72
C GLY A 296 -11.98 20.49 11.34
N HIS A 297 -12.00 21.51 10.47
CA HIS A 297 -13.22 22.10 9.95
C HIS A 297 -13.76 21.32 8.74
N GLY A 298 -15.05 21.17 8.65
CA GLY A 298 -15.76 20.59 7.49
C GLY A 298 -15.91 19.06 7.49
N LEU A 299 -14.89 18.27 7.75
CA LEU A 299 -14.94 16.81 7.77
C LEU A 299 -15.06 16.20 9.17
N GLY A 300 -15.19 17.02 10.20
CA GLY A 300 -15.36 16.58 11.59
C GLY A 300 -14.11 15.97 12.25
N THR A 301 -13.11 15.57 11.47
CA THR A 301 -11.83 15.05 11.96
C THR A 301 -10.67 15.63 11.16
N ARG A 302 -9.56 15.86 11.83
CA ARG A 302 -8.33 16.32 11.21
C ARG A 302 -7.81 15.24 10.25
N GLN A 303 -7.67 15.60 8.98
CA GLN A 303 -7.09 14.72 7.96
C GLN A 303 -5.58 15.01 7.85
N SER A 304 -4.76 13.96 7.87
CA SER A 304 -3.32 14.09 7.64
C SER A 304 -3.01 14.07 6.15
N ALA A 305 -1.93 14.76 5.75
CA ALA A 305 -1.34 14.57 4.42
C ALA A 305 -1.12 13.06 4.16
N GLY A 306 -1.35 12.65 2.92
CA GLY A 306 -1.33 11.26 2.48
C GLY A 306 -2.72 10.62 2.38
N TYR A 307 -3.66 10.92 3.30
CA TYR A 307 -4.95 10.22 3.36
C TYR A 307 -6.16 11.17 3.36
N ALA A 308 -5.95 12.41 2.95
CA ALA A 308 -6.98 13.44 2.94
C ALA A 308 -8.04 13.18 1.84
N ALA A 309 -9.30 13.46 2.15
CA ALA A 309 -10.42 13.07 1.29
C ALA A 309 -10.51 13.91 0.00
N LEU A 310 -10.32 15.24 0.10
CA LEU A 310 -10.42 16.12 -1.07
C LEU A 310 -9.27 15.93 -2.05
N GLY A 311 -8.04 15.78 -1.54
CA GLY A 311 -6.89 15.42 -2.38
C GLY A 311 -7.11 14.11 -3.12
N ARG A 312 -7.76 13.13 -2.49
CA ARG A 312 -8.09 11.85 -3.10
C ARG A 312 -9.15 11.98 -4.19
N LEU A 313 -10.20 12.78 -3.96
CA LEU A 313 -11.20 13.08 -4.99
C LEU A 313 -10.57 13.69 -6.24
N PHE A 314 -9.69 14.69 -6.05
CA PHE A 314 -8.94 15.29 -7.13
C PHE A 314 -8.09 14.26 -7.89
N ALA A 315 -7.32 13.45 -7.17
CA ALA A 315 -6.41 12.46 -7.77
C ALA A 315 -7.18 11.38 -8.55
N ILE A 316 -8.31 10.88 -8.06
CA ILE A 316 -9.15 9.91 -8.76
C ILE A 316 -9.71 10.52 -10.05
N GLY A 317 -10.21 11.76 -9.98
CA GLY A 317 -10.70 12.48 -11.17
C GLY A 317 -9.61 12.67 -12.22
N TYR A 318 -8.40 13.04 -11.79
CA TYR A 318 -7.25 13.18 -12.68
C TYR A 318 -6.86 11.85 -13.34
N VAL A 319 -6.75 10.77 -12.57
CA VAL A 319 -6.44 9.43 -13.10
C VAL A 319 -7.47 8.98 -14.13
N ARG A 320 -8.77 9.19 -13.88
CA ARG A 320 -9.81 8.89 -14.85
C ARG A 320 -9.65 9.66 -16.15
N GLY A 321 -9.39 10.96 -16.04
CA GLY A 321 -9.14 11.80 -17.23
C GLY A 321 -7.93 11.31 -18.03
N LEU A 322 -6.87 10.84 -17.36
CA LEU A 322 -5.72 10.25 -18.04
C LEU A 322 -6.05 8.91 -18.72
N LEU A 323 -6.79 8.01 -18.06
CA LEU A 323 -7.23 6.72 -18.65
C LEU A 323 -8.10 6.96 -19.88
N GLU A 324 -9.09 7.86 -19.78
CA GLU A 324 -9.96 8.23 -20.90
C GLU A 324 -9.13 8.84 -22.06
N GLY A 325 -8.25 9.80 -21.77
CA GLY A 325 -7.39 10.42 -22.76
C GLY A 325 -6.39 9.47 -23.43
N ALA A 326 -5.95 8.45 -22.73
CA ALA A 326 -5.07 7.40 -23.24
C ALA A 326 -5.83 6.26 -23.96
N GLY A 327 -7.16 6.24 -23.93
CA GLY A 327 -7.97 5.15 -24.46
C GLY A 327 -7.83 3.83 -23.67
N VAL A 328 -7.40 3.92 -22.42
CA VAL A 328 -7.24 2.77 -21.53
C VAL A 328 -8.57 2.51 -20.79
N PRO A 329 -9.19 1.33 -20.93
CA PRO A 329 -10.48 1.08 -20.30
C PRO A 329 -10.38 1.05 -18.76
N GLU A 330 -11.32 1.73 -18.11
CA GLU A 330 -11.67 1.55 -16.70
C GLU A 330 -12.76 0.46 -16.62
N ASP A 331 -12.48 -0.63 -15.88
CA ASP A 331 -13.41 -1.76 -15.68
C ASP A 331 -14.37 -1.53 -14.51
#